data_200a7dcaf01a975b90c5d126a49613be
#
_entry.id   200a7dcaf01a975b90c5d126a49613be
#
_cell.length_a   1.000
_cell.length_b   1.000
_cell.length_c   1.000
_cell.angle_alpha   90.00
_cell.angle_beta   90.00
_cell.angle_gamma   90.00
#
_symmetry.space_group_name_H-M   'P 1'
#
loop_
_entity.id
_entity.type
_entity.pdbx_description
1 polymer ?
#
loop_
_entity_poly.entity_id
_entity_poly.type
_entity_poly.pdbx_seq_one_letter_code
_entity_poly.pdbx_strand_id
1 'polypeptide(L)'
;MHLTFKETKEEVYAAQRVSKHVSPHLHNALEIVCVTEGTLEMGVGQELYHMEKGDIGFVFSDIIHHYQVFSEKTSRADYILVPSSFAGVFKDKIQGYAPKYPVIRAGQIEPDVYNAIQAIIQMEENEPMIVQAYVQIVLARCIGKMELVEKSCVGSDDLIYRTVSYVSGNFRKKFSLE
;
A
#
# COMPACT_ATOMS: atom_id res chain seq x y z
N MET A 1 -17.15 7.37 -12.00
CA MET A 1 -16.13 6.93 -11.03
C MET A 1 -15.19 8.10 -10.82
N HIS A 2 -14.96 8.54 -9.58
CA HIS A 2 -14.09 9.70 -9.33
C HIS A 2 -12.76 9.16 -8.76
N LEU A 3 -11.68 9.22 -9.54
CA LEU A 3 -10.34 8.87 -9.10
C LEU A 3 -9.73 10.07 -8.38
N THR A 4 -9.13 9.84 -7.21
CA THR A 4 -8.51 10.89 -6.40
C THR A 4 -7.02 10.62 -6.24
N PHE A 5 -6.17 11.61 -6.51
CA PHE A 5 -4.79 11.60 -6.07
C PHE A 5 -4.71 12.17 -4.65
N LYS A 6 -4.06 11.43 -3.74
CA LYS A 6 -3.80 11.87 -2.36
C LYS A 6 -2.33 12.18 -2.21
N GLU A 7 -2.00 13.42 -1.92
CA GLU A 7 -0.66 13.81 -1.56
C GLU A 7 -0.30 13.23 -0.19
N THR A 8 0.84 12.57 -0.08
CA THR A 8 1.32 12.00 1.18
C THR A 8 2.37 12.90 1.81
N LYS A 9 2.38 12.94 3.14
CA LYS A 9 3.41 13.66 3.90
C LYS A 9 4.74 12.93 3.79
N GLU A 10 5.84 13.62 4.09
CA GLU A 10 7.19 13.06 4.20
C GLU A 10 7.42 12.23 5.48
N GLU A 11 6.35 11.93 6.22
CA GLU A 11 6.36 11.18 7.46
C GLU A 11 5.54 9.91 7.30
N VAL A 12 5.92 8.84 8.00
CA VAL A 12 5.12 7.62 8.06
C VAL A 12 3.83 7.94 8.81
N TYR A 13 2.71 7.68 8.15
CA TYR A 13 1.41 7.72 8.77
C TYR A 13 0.98 6.30 9.16
N ALA A 14 0.55 6.10 10.39
CA ALA A 14 0.04 4.82 10.86
C ALA A 14 -1.20 5.01 11.72
N ALA A 15 -2.22 4.18 11.50
CA ALA A 15 -3.42 4.18 12.32
C ALA A 15 -4.18 2.86 12.22
N GLN A 16 -4.67 2.38 13.36
CA GLN A 16 -5.72 1.36 13.39
C GLN A 16 -7.08 2.01 13.19
N ARG A 17 -7.87 1.47 12.27
CA ARG A 17 -9.19 2.03 11.95
C ARG A 17 -10.23 0.93 11.76
N VAL A 18 -11.49 1.29 12.00
CA VAL A 18 -12.63 0.56 11.45
C VAL A 18 -12.57 0.71 9.93
N SER A 19 -12.47 -0.41 9.24
CA SER A 19 -12.44 -0.44 7.78
C SER A 19 -13.77 0.01 7.20
N LYS A 20 -13.71 0.83 6.16
CA LYS A 20 -14.86 1.40 5.46
C LYS A 20 -14.66 1.28 3.96
N HIS A 21 -15.73 1.48 3.22
CA HIS A 21 -15.65 1.65 1.78
C HIS A 21 -14.82 2.90 1.46
N VAL A 22 -13.78 2.74 0.64
CA VAL A 22 -12.90 3.82 0.17
C VAL A 22 -12.88 3.77 -1.34
N SER A 23 -13.24 4.90 -1.97
CA SER A 23 -13.24 5.02 -3.44
C SER A 23 -11.84 4.87 -4.03
N PRO A 24 -11.73 4.49 -5.32
CA PRO A 24 -10.45 4.39 -6.00
C PRO A 24 -9.61 5.65 -5.89
N HIS A 25 -8.37 5.46 -5.47
CA HIS A 25 -7.39 6.51 -5.31
C HIS A 25 -5.97 5.98 -5.54
N LEU A 26 -5.01 6.87 -5.60
CA LEU A 26 -3.58 6.56 -5.63
C LEU A 26 -2.81 7.62 -4.88
N HIS A 27 -1.61 7.25 -4.46
CA HIS A 27 -0.63 8.13 -3.82
C HIS A 27 0.79 7.62 -4.06
N ASN A 28 1.79 8.46 -3.81
CA ASN A 28 3.22 8.15 -4.04
C ASN A 28 3.89 7.37 -2.89
N ALA A 29 3.16 7.02 -1.83
CA ALA A 29 3.65 6.19 -0.74
C ALA A 29 3.37 4.69 -1.00
N LEU A 30 4.16 3.82 -0.36
CA LEU A 30 3.78 2.44 -0.13
C LEU A 30 2.67 2.41 0.93
N GLU A 31 1.61 1.66 0.71
CA GLU A 31 0.61 1.36 1.74
C GLU A 31 0.72 -0.10 2.19
N ILE A 32 0.72 -0.31 3.50
CA ILE A 32 0.68 -1.62 4.15
C ILE A 32 -0.61 -1.68 4.95
N VAL A 33 -1.40 -2.74 4.73
CA VAL A 33 -2.68 -2.94 5.41
C VAL A 33 -2.69 -4.31 6.07
N CYS A 34 -2.83 -4.35 7.40
CA CYS A 34 -2.94 -5.59 8.16
C CYS A 34 -4.35 -5.72 8.74
N VAL A 35 -5.10 -6.75 8.36
CA VAL A 35 -6.44 -6.98 8.90
C VAL A 35 -6.35 -7.53 10.33
N THR A 36 -6.90 -6.80 11.30
CA THR A 36 -6.85 -7.16 12.72
C THR A 36 -8.16 -7.80 13.21
N GLU A 37 -9.28 -7.48 12.54
CA GLU A 37 -10.60 -8.04 12.86
C GLU A 37 -11.49 -8.08 11.61
N GLY A 38 -12.27 -9.15 11.46
CA GLY A 38 -13.19 -9.31 10.33
C GLY A 38 -12.51 -9.56 9.01
N THR A 39 -13.05 -8.99 7.93
CA THR A 39 -12.58 -9.15 6.55
C THR A 39 -12.50 -7.81 5.83
N LEU A 40 -11.66 -7.72 4.81
CA LEU A 40 -11.50 -6.54 3.97
C LEU A 40 -11.28 -6.97 2.52
N GLU A 41 -11.96 -6.32 1.59
CA GLU A 41 -11.68 -6.46 0.17
C GLU A 41 -10.75 -5.32 -0.28
N MET A 42 -9.59 -5.67 -0.78
CA MET A 42 -8.61 -4.72 -1.33
C MET A 42 -8.60 -4.80 -2.84
N GLY A 43 -9.08 -3.76 -3.51
CA GLY A 43 -8.98 -3.61 -4.96
C GLY A 43 -7.65 -2.99 -5.36
N VAL A 44 -6.91 -3.66 -6.25
CA VAL A 44 -5.66 -3.17 -6.82
C VAL A 44 -5.70 -3.32 -8.33
N GLY A 45 -5.58 -2.22 -9.06
CA GLY A 45 -5.84 -2.22 -10.50
C GLY A 45 -7.27 -2.65 -10.80
N GLN A 46 -7.45 -3.75 -11.52
CA GLN A 46 -8.76 -4.30 -11.88
C GLN A 46 -9.18 -5.50 -11.03
N GLU A 47 -8.31 -5.97 -10.15
CA GLU A 47 -8.53 -7.16 -9.33
C GLU A 47 -8.99 -6.81 -7.92
N LEU A 48 -9.80 -7.70 -7.34
CA LEU A 48 -10.29 -7.59 -5.97
C LEU A 48 -9.76 -8.76 -5.14
N TYR A 49 -9.08 -8.45 -4.04
CA TYR A 49 -8.42 -9.43 -3.17
C TYR A 49 -9.13 -9.48 -1.82
N HIS A 50 -9.69 -10.63 -1.51
CA HIS A 50 -10.27 -10.91 -0.19
C HIS A 50 -9.15 -11.06 0.85
N MET A 51 -9.27 -10.36 1.98
CA MET A 51 -8.36 -10.42 3.10
C MET A 51 -9.11 -10.81 4.38
N GLU A 52 -8.51 -11.71 5.15
CA GLU A 52 -9.00 -12.15 6.45
C GLU A 52 -8.07 -11.68 7.56
N LYS A 53 -8.51 -11.87 8.81
CA LYS A 53 -7.69 -11.51 9.98
C LYS A 53 -6.29 -12.12 9.90
N GLY A 54 -5.27 -11.27 10.03
CA GLY A 54 -3.85 -11.59 9.97
C GLY A 54 -3.24 -11.48 8.57
N ASP A 55 -4.05 -11.37 7.50
CA ASP A 55 -3.51 -11.10 6.16
C ASP A 55 -2.92 -9.70 6.08
N ILE A 56 -1.85 -9.56 5.29
CA ILE A 56 -1.22 -8.26 5.04
C ILE A 56 -1.24 -7.96 3.54
N GLY A 57 -1.79 -6.80 3.20
CA GLY A 57 -1.82 -6.24 1.85
C GLY A 57 -0.72 -5.21 1.66
N PHE A 58 -0.16 -5.16 0.43
CA PHE A 58 0.86 -4.20 0.01
C PHE A 58 0.43 -3.50 -1.27
N VAL A 59 0.24 -2.19 -1.20
CA VAL A 59 0.01 -1.36 -2.38
C VAL A 59 1.25 -0.50 -2.59
N PHE A 60 1.99 -0.77 -3.67
CA PHE A 60 3.18 0.02 -3.99
C PHE A 60 2.78 1.40 -4.52
N SER A 61 3.71 2.35 -4.48
CA SER A 61 3.47 3.74 -4.89
C SER A 61 2.85 3.84 -6.28
N ASP A 62 1.98 4.83 -6.47
CA ASP A 62 1.34 5.18 -7.75
C ASP A 62 0.45 4.08 -8.36
N ILE A 63 -0.03 3.13 -7.56
CA ILE A 63 -0.97 2.10 -7.99
C ILE A 63 -2.38 2.50 -7.54
N ILE A 64 -3.34 2.45 -8.47
CA ILE A 64 -4.75 2.69 -8.17
C ILE A 64 -5.28 1.57 -7.30
N HIS A 65 -5.86 1.92 -6.17
CA HIS A 65 -6.42 0.97 -5.23
C HIS A 65 -7.66 1.53 -4.53
N HIS A 66 -8.43 0.63 -3.93
CA HIS A 66 -9.63 0.96 -3.17
C HIS A 66 -9.92 -0.12 -2.13
N TYR A 67 -10.83 0.18 -1.20
CA TYR A 67 -11.26 -0.79 -0.18
C TYR A 67 -12.76 -0.93 -0.16
N GLN A 68 -13.23 -2.16 0.10
CA GLN A 68 -14.64 -2.49 0.26
C GLN A 68 -14.82 -3.38 1.48
N VAL A 69 -15.93 -3.20 2.19
CA VAL A 69 -16.34 -4.04 3.32
C VAL A 69 -17.74 -4.53 3.04
N PHE A 70 -17.88 -5.83 2.87
CA PHE A 70 -19.17 -6.48 2.62
C PHE A 70 -19.73 -7.18 3.86
N SER A 71 -18.91 -7.36 4.91
CA SER A 71 -19.32 -7.98 6.14
C SER A 71 -20.27 -7.07 6.94
N GLU A 72 -21.34 -7.63 7.49
CA GLU A 72 -22.20 -6.93 8.46
C GLU A 72 -21.50 -6.75 9.82
N LYS A 73 -20.45 -7.54 10.08
CA LYS A 73 -19.64 -7.43 11.30
C LYS A 73 -18.58 -6.35 11.13
N THR A 74 -18.17 -5.78 12.26
CA THR A 74 -17.07 -4.80 12.28
C THR A 74 -15.79 -5.41 11.70
N SER A 75 -15.20 -4.71 10.75
CA SER A 75 -13.87 -5.01 10.23
C SER A 75 -12.90 -3.93 10.66
N ARG A 76 -11.70 -4.32 11.10
CA ARG A 76 -10.63 -3.40 11.52
C ARG A 76 -9.34 -3.78 10.83
N ALA A 77 -8.56 -2.78 10.52
CA ALA A 77 -7.21 -2.97 9.98
C ALA A 77 -6.27 -1.86 10.45
N ASP A 78 -4.99 -2.22 10.47
CA ASP A 78 -3.88 -1.29 10.63
C ASP A 78 -3.48 -0.79 9.25
N TYR A 79 -3.45 0.51 9.04
CA TYR A 79 -3.07 1.18 7.80
C TYR A 79 -1.77 1.95 8.04
N ILE A 80 -0.75 1.67 7.25
CA ILE A 80 0.56 2.32 7.33
C ILE A 80 0.92 2.87 5.95
N LEU A 81 1.07 4.19 5.84
CA LEU A 81 1.56 4.87 4.64
C LEU A 81 3.05 5.18 4.84
N VAL A 82 3.87 4.62 3.98
CA VAL A 82 5.33 4.71 4.05
C VAL A 82 5.84 5.55 2.88
N PRO A 83 6.30 6.79 3.12
CA PRO A 83 6.95 7.60 2.09
C PRO A 83 8.19 6.90 1.52
N SER A 84 8.54 7.19 0.28
CA SER A 84 9.69 6.55 -0.39
C SER A 84 11.03 6.78 0.33
N SER A 85 11.16 7.84 1.12
CA SER A 85 12.33 8.13 1.97
C SER A 85 12.56 7.08 3.06
N PHE A 86 11.50 6.40 3.53
CA PHE A 86 11.57 5.34 4.54
C PHE A 86 11.73 3.94 3.96
N ALA A 87 11.59 3.78 2.65
CA ALA A 87 11.70 2.47 1.98
C ALA A 87 13.14 1.91 1.94
N GLY A 88 14.17 2.74 2.21
CA GLY A 88 15.56 2.33 2.24
C GLY A 88 15.99 1.64 0.96
N VAL A 89 16.64 0.48 1.06
CA VAL A 89 17.13 -0.31 -0.08
C VAL A 89 16.01 -0.86 -0.98
N PHE A 90 14.76 -0.83 -0.53
CA PHE A 90 13.60 -1.31 -1.30
C PHE A 90 12.96 -0.23 -2.18
N LYS A 91 13.43 1.03 -2.10
CA LYS A 91 12.86 2.17 -2.80
C LYS A 91 12.65 1.92 -4.29
N ASP A 92 13.70 1.50 -4.99
CA ASP A 92 13.63 1.30 -6.45
C ASP A 92 12.65 0.19 -6.83
N LYS A 93 12.57 -0.87 -6.02
CA LYS A 93 11.58 -1.94 -6.21
C LYS A 93 10.15 -1.42 -6.05
N ILE A 94 9.88 -0.64 -4.99
CA ILE A 94 8.56 -0.08 -4.72
C ILE A 94 8.15 0.94 -5.77
N GLN A 95 9.11 1.71 -6.32
CA GLN A 95 8.84 2.69 -7.35
C GLN A 95 8.69 2.10 -8.76
N GLY A 96 9.45 1.05 -9.11
CA GLY A 96 9.48 0.47 -10.45
C GLY A 96 8.55 -0.71 -10.67
N TYR A 97 8.18 -1.41 -9.61
CA TYR A 97 7.45 -2.67 -9.67
C TYR A 97 6.16 -2.63 -8.87
N ALA A 98 5.36 -3.68 -9.04
CA ALA A 98 4.16 -3.95 -8.26
C ALA A 98 4.10 -5.44 -7.89
N PRO A 99 3.51 -5.81 -6.75
CA PRO A 99 3.20 -7.20 -6.47
C PRO A 99 2.14 -7.72 -7.45
N LYS A 100 2.40 -8.87 -8.07
CA LYS A 100 1.42 -9.57 -8.88
C LYS A 100 0.22 -10.04 -8.04
N TYR A 101 0.53 -10.50 -6.82
CA TYR A 101 -0.43 -10.81 -5.77
C TYR A 101 -0.10 -9.96 -4.55
N PRO A 102 -0.88 -8.90 -4.27
CA PRO A 102 -0.52 -7.91 -3.26
C PRO A 102 -0.85 -8.35 -1.83
N VAL A 103 -1.40 -9.54 -1.62
CA VAL A 103 -1.79 -10.05 -0.30
C VAL A 103 -0.92 -11.23 0.10
N ILE A 104 -0.28 -11.14 1.28
CA ILE A 104 0.39 -12.25 1.94
C ILE A 104 -0.54 -12.79 3.01
N ARG A 105 -0.79 -14.12 2.97
CA ARG A 105 -1.69 -14.78 3.91
C ARG A 105 -1.06 -14.93 5.30
N ALA A 106 -1.87 -14.85 6.34
CA ALA A 106 -1.45 -14.91 7.74
C ALA A 106 -0.51 -16.07 8.05
N GLY A 107 -0.77 -17.26 7.49
CA GLY A 107 0.08 -18.45 7.67
C GLY A 107 1.48 -18.37 7.03
N GLN A 108 1.76 -17.34 6.25
CA GLN A 108 3.04 -17.11 5.57
C GLN A 108 3.84 -15.97 6.21
N ILE A 109 3.31 -15.34 7.26
CA ILE A 109 3.88 -14.14 7.88
C ILE A 109 4.54 -14.52 9.21
N GLU A 110 5.80 -14.12 9.38
CA GLU A 110 6.53 -14.31 10.60
C GLU A 110 6.04 -13.37 11.71
N PRO A 111 6.10 -13.81 13.00
CA PRO A 111 5.63 -13.02 14.14
C PRO A 111 6.32 -11.65 14.27
N ASP A 112 7.59 -11.52 13.87
CA ASP A 112 8.34 -10.26 13.93
C ASP A 112 7.77 -9.18 13.00
N VAL A 113 7.07 -9.56 11.92
CA VAL A 113 6.36 -8.62 11.04
C VAL A 113 5.18 -7.98 11.79
N TYR A 114 4.35 -8.79 12.46
CA TYR A 114 3.24 -8.26 13.27
C TYR A 114 3.74 -7.38 14.41
N ASN A 115 4.82 -7.79 15.09
CA ASN A 115 5.42 -7.00 16.15
C ASN A 115 5.91 -5.64 15.64
N ALA A 116 6.53 -5.61 14.45
CA ALA A 116 6.98 -4.37 13.82
C ALA A 116 5.80 -3.46 13.45
N ILE A 117 4.73 -4.01 12.85
CA ILE A 117 3.50 -3.27 12.52
C ILE A 117 2.89 -2.67 13.80
N GLN A 118 2.74 -3.47 14.87
CA GLN A 118 2.17 -3.00 16.13
C GLN A 118 3.04 -1.92 16.78
N ALA A 119 4.37 -2.06 16.73
CA ALA A 119 5.29 -1.04 17.24
C ALA A 119 5.10 0.30 16.50
N ILE A 120 4.94 0.28 15.17
CA ILE A 120 4.68 1.49 14.37
C ILE A 120 3.31 2.10 14.75
N ILE A 121 2.25 1.28 14.90
CA ILE A 121 0.90 1.74 15.24
C ILE A 121 0.82 2.36 16.65
N GLN A 122 1.58 1.83 17.61
CA GLN A 122 1.54 2.24 19.01
C GLN A 122 2.51 3.39 19.34
N MET A 123 3.31 3.82 18.38
CA MET A 123 4.31 4.85 18.59
C MET A 123 3.64 6.22 18.83
N GLU A 124 3.83 6.80 19.99
CA GLU A 124 3.27 8.10 20.37
C GLU A 124 4.15 9.27 19.90
N GLU A 125 5.48 9.07 19.91
CA GLU A 125 6.45 10.05 19.46
C GLU A 125 6.98 9.70 18.08
N ASN A 126 7.20 10.70 17.24
CA ASN A 126 7.77 10.49 15.91
C ASN A 126 9.28 10.29 16.04
N GLU A 127 9.72 9.03 16.08
CA GLU A 127 11.12 8.63 16.08
C GLU A 127 11.50 8.06 14.69
N PRO A 128 11.83 8.90 13.70
CA PRO A 128 11.95 8.50 12.31
C PRO A 128 12.90 7.33 12.07
N MET A 129 14.02 7.26 12.81
CA MET A 129 15.00 6.18 12.68
C MET A 129 14.46 4.84 13.20
N ILE A 130 13.69 4.86 14.28
CA ILE A 130 13.06 3.67 14.85
C ILE A 130 11.94 3.19 13.92
N VAL A 131 11.08 4.11 13.47
CA VAL A 131 10.04 3.80 12.48
C VAL A 131 10.65 3.20 11.23
N GLN A 132 11.73 3.79 10.70
CA GLN A 132 12.44 3.26 9.53
C GLN A 132 12.95 1.83 9.78
N ALA A 133 13.50 1.54 10.95
CA ALA A 133 13.97 0.21 11.29
C ALA A 133 12.83 -0.82 11.27
N TYR A 134 11.67 -0.50 11.85
CA TYR A 134 10.49 -1.38 11.80
C TYR A 134 9.96 -1.55 10.37
N VAL A 135 9.89 -0.49 9.58
CA VAL A 135 9.53 -0.56 8.16
C VAL A 135 10.48 -1.49 7.40
N GLN A 136 11.81 -1.40 7.64
CA GLN A 136 12.79 -2.29 7.00
C GLN A 136 12.59 -3.76 7.40
N ILE A 137 12.22 -4.07 8.64
CA ILE A 137 11.88 -5.44 9.06
C ILE A 137 10.70 -5.97 8.24
N VAL A 138 9.61 -5.20 8.17
CA VAL A 138 8.42 -5.59 7.39
C VAL A 138 8.77 -5.82 5.92
N LEU A 139 9.49 -4.90 5.29
CA LEU A 139 9.86 -5.01 3.89
C LEU A 139 10.81 -6.17 3.61
N ALA A 140 11.82 -6.38 4.47
CA ALA A 140 12.79 -7.47 4.32
C ALA A 140 12.13 -8.85 4.41
N ARG A 141 11.13 -9.02 5.29
CA ARG A 141 10.40 -10.27 5.46
C ARG A 141 9.37 -10.52 4.34
N CYS A 142 8.75 -9.46 3.82
CA CYS A 142 7.59 -9.59 2.94
C CYS A 142 7.92 -9.48 1.46
N ILE A 143 8.84 -8.59 1.04
CA ILE A 143 9.13 -8.38 -0.39
C ILE A 143 9.66 -9.64 -1.07
N GLY A 144 10.47 -10.45 -0.37
CA GLY A 144 10.99 -11.71 -0.92
C GLY A 144 9.95 -12.80 -1.13
N LYS A 145 8.74 -12.64 -0.57
CA LYS A 145 7.61 -13.57 -0.71
C LYS A 145 6.67 -13.20 -1.86
N MET A 146 6.83 -12.03 -2.45
CA MET A 146 5.99 -11.52 -3.51
C MET A 146 6.66 -11.69 -4.87
N GLU A 147 5.93 -12.20 -5.84
CA GLU A 147 6.30 -12.10 -7.26
C GLU A 147 6.07 -10.65 -7.69
N LEU A 148 7.15 -9.98 -8.12
CA LEU A 148 7.08 -8.60 -8.58
C LEU A 148 7.01 -8.55 -10.11
N VAL A 149 6.12 -7.72 -10.63
CA VAL A 149 5.96 -7.43 -12.05
C VAL A 149 6.18 -5.93 -12.30
N GLU A 150 6.48 -5.55 -13.53
CA GLU A 150 6.54 -4.12 -13.87
C GLU A 150 5.17 -3.46 -13.62
N LYS A 151 5.15 -2.25 -13.10
CA LYS A 151 3.90 -1.50 -12.84
C LYS A 151 3.02 -1.36 -14.08
N SER A 152 3.61 -1.26 -15.24
CA SER A 152 2.91 -1.24 -16.53
C SER A 152 2.04 -2.48 -16.77
N CYS A 153 2.31 -3.59 -16.09
CA CYS A 153 1.53 -4.82 -16.18
C CYS A 153 0.32 -4.84 -15.25
N VAL A 154 0.26 -3.93 -14.25
CA VAL A 154 -0.85 -3.86 -13.29
C VAL A 154 -1.83 -2.78 -13.74
N GLY A 155 -3.02 -3.18 -14.18
CA GLY A 155 -4.03 -2.27 -14.72
C GLY A 155 -3.70 -1.71 -16.12
N SER A 156 -2.81 -2.37 -16.87
CA SER A 156 -2.25 -1.90 -18.14
C SER A 156 -3.28 -1.66 -19.25
N ASP A 157 -4.44 -2.28 -19.20
CA ASP A 157 -5.51 -2.10 -20.21
C ASP A 157 -6.44 -0.92 -19.90
N ASP A 158 -6.27 -0.25 -18.76
CA ASP A 158 -7.08 0.90 -18.40
C ASP A 158 -6.41 2.19 -18.89
N LEU A 159 -7.04 2.88 -19.84
CA LEU A 159 -6.62 4.19 -20.32
C LEU A 159 -6.47 5.20 -19.17
N ILE A 160 -7.31 5.08 -18.13
CA ILE A 160 -7.27 5.96 -16.95
C ILE A 160 -5.97 5.74 -16.20
N TYR A 161 -5.58 4.47 -15.95
CA TYR A 161 -4.32 4.15 -15.28
C TYR A 161 -3.12 4.69 -16.07
N ARG A 162 -3.08 4.45 -17.38
CA ARG A 162 -2.00 4.94 -18.25
C ARG A 162 -1.93 6.47 -18.25
N THR A 163 -3.07 7.14 -18.32
CA THR A 163 -3.13 8.62 -18.29
C THR A 163 -2.66 9.16 -16.93
N VAL A 164 -3.14 8.60 -15.83
CA VAL A 164 -2.74 9.03 -14.49
C VAL A 164 -1.25 8.78 -14.24
N SER A 165 -0.73 7.61 -14.62
CA SER A 165 0.68 7.28 -14.50
C SER A 165 1.56 8.22 -15.34
N TYR A 166 1.12 8.55 -16.57
CA TYR A 166 1.81 9.51 -17.42
C TYR A 166 1.81 10.91 -16.82
N VAL A 167 0.67 11.37 -16.34
CA VAL A 167 0.54 12.70 -15.69
C VAL A 167 1.38 12.76 -14.43
N SER A 168 1.29 11.75 -13.54
CA SER A 168 2.05 11.69 -12.28
C SER A 168 3.56 11.70 -12.51
N GLY A 169 4.05 10.99 -13.54
CA GLY A 169 5.47 10.97 -13.90
C GLY A 169 5.98 12.24 -14.59
N ASN A 170 5.07 13.07 -15.13
CA ASN A 170 5.45 14.19 -15.99
C ASN A 170 4.86 15.54 -15.57
N PHE A 171 4.03 15.64 -14.51
CA PHE A 171 3.30 16.88 -14.18
C PHE A 171 4.20 18.09 -13.89
N ARG A 172 5.47 17.87 -13.53
CA ARG A 172 6.47 18.93 -13.34
C ARG A 172 7.18 19.36 -14.64
N LYS A 173 6.97 18.66 -15.74
CA LYS A 173 7.54 19.01 -17.04
C LYS A 173 6.58 19.95 -17.79
N LYS A 174 7.12 20.94 -18.53
CA LYS A 174 6.28 21.73 -19.42
C LYS A 174 5.72 20.80 -20.51
N PHE A 175 4.39 20.74 -20.64
CA PHE A 175 3.71 20.09 -21.75
C PHE A 175 3.59 21.09 -22.91
N SER A 176 3.99 20.68 -24.09
CA SER A 176 3.63 21.33 -25.34
C SER A 176 2.63 20.42 -26.07
N LEU A 177 1.49 20.96 -26.42
CA LEU A 177 0.55 20.34 -27.35
C LEU A 177 0.96 20.82 -28.75
N GLU A 178 1.87 20.08 -29.39
CA GLU A 178 2.12 20.20 -30.83
C GLU A 178 1.40 19.07 -31.56
#